data_229e39c1d5720c6d3b4a35635e211cfd
#
_entry.id   229e39c1d5720c6d3b4a35635e211cfd
#
_cell.length_a   1.000
_cell.length_b   1.000
_cell.length_c   1.000
_cell.angle_alpha   90.00
_cell.angle_beta   90.00
_cell.angle_gamma   90.00
#
_symmetry.space_group_name_H-M   'P 1'
#
loop_
_entity.id
_entity.type
_entity.pdbx_description
1 polymer ?
#
loop_
_entity_poly.entity_id
_entity_poly.type
_entity_poly.pdbx_seq_one_letter_code
_entity_poly.pdbx_strand_id
1 'polypeptide(L)'
;MAKMRARSLMLAAMLATFSLNCADAAQFVLVNASGVTLYELYIAPCGSQHWGPDQLQGVALSSSRRFTIGDIQPGCYDVKVITPFWNECIIAGATLRGTTAWTITPMMLGSAVFGDCSYTEHYVSAGRREWTWW
;
A
#
# COMPACT_ATOMS: atom_id res chain seq x y z
N MET A 1 67.29 14.12 -37.63
CA MET A 1 66.64 14.45 -36.35
C MET A 1 65.14 14.32 -36.52
N ALA A 2 64.56 13.22 -36.08
CA ALA A 2 63.12 12.99 -36.14
C ALA A 2 62.46 13.51 -34.84
N LYS A 3 61.64 14.54 -34.97
CA LYS A 3 60.80 15.03 -33.87
C LYS A 3 59.57 14.12 -33.73
N MET A 4 59.56 13.26 -32.73
CA MET A 4 58.36 12.55 -32.31
C MET A 4 57.39 13.51 -31.66
N ARG A 5 56.24 13.75 -32.29
CA ARG A 5 55.11 14.45 -31.68
C ARG A 5 54.25 13.42 -30.93
N ALA A 6 54.28 13.46 -29.60
CA ALA A 6 53.35 12.72 -28.75
C ALA A 6 51.94 13.28 -28.94
N ARG A 7 51.01 12.45 -29.45
CA ARG A 7 49.59 12.74 -29.46
C ARG A 7 49.01 12.24 -28.16
N SER A 8 48.72 13.16 -27.23
CA SER A 8 47.91 12.88 -26.03
C SER A 8 46.49 12.55 -26.48
N LEU A 9 46.12 11.28 -26.31
CA LEU A 9 44.74 10.83 -26.37
C LEU A 9 44.12 11.14 -25.02
N MET A 10 43.31 12.20 -24.95
CA MET A 10 42.40 12.42 -23.82
C MET A 10 41.23 11.45 -23.94
N LEU A 11 41.25 10.43 -23.12
CA LEU A 11 40.11 9.55 -22.91
C LEU A 11 39.12 10.27 -21.96
N ALA A 12 38.09 10.88 -22.53
CA ALA A 12 36.99 11.44 -21.77
C ALA A 12 36.12 10.26 -21.24
N ALA A 13 36.30 9.88 -19.98
CA ALA A 13 35.43 8.95 -19.30
C ALA A 13 34.08 9.65 -19.04
N MET A 14 33.07 9.35 -19.85
CA MET A 14 31.68 9.68 -19.56
C MET A 14 31.22 8.80 -18.39
N LEU A 15 31.22 9.37 -17.18
CA LEU A 15 30.52 8.81 -16.04
C LEU A 15 29.02 9.00 -16.28
N ALA A 16 28.37 7.96 -16.80
CA ALA A 16 26.93 7.88 -16.81
C ALA A 16 26.45 7.75 -15.36
N THR A 17 26.00 8.84 -14.77
CA THR A 17 25.31 8.81 -13.46
C THR A 17 23.94 8.16 -13.67
N PHE A 18 23.84 6.87 -13.42
CA PHE A 18 22.55 6.21 -13.27
C PHE A 18 21.92 6.74 -11.98
N SER A 19 21.02 7.70 -12.12
CA SER A 19 20.11 8.07 -11.04
C SER A 19 19.17 6.90 -10.81
N LEU A 20 19.47 6.09 -9.79
CA LEU A 20 18.52 5.11 -9.27
C LEU A 20 17.38 5.93 -8.63
N ASN A 21 16.31 6.14 -9.39
CA ASN A 21 15.06 6.61 -8.83
C ASN A 21 14.51 5.47 -7.96
N CYS A 22 14.94 5.40 -6.70
CA CYS A 22 14.22 4.65 -5.69
C CYS A 22 12.85 5.33 -5.54
N ALA A 23 11.81 4.75 -6.13
CA ALA A 23 10.47 5.13 -5.77
C ALA A 23 10.32 4.86 -4.26
N ASP A 24 10.00 5.90 -3.49
CA ASP A 24 9.80 5.74 -2.05
C ASP A 24 8.76 4.64 -1.81
N ALA A 25 9.08 3.73 -0.88
CA ALA A 25 8.19 2.65 -0.50
C ALA A 25 6.86 3.21 0.03
N ALA A 26 5.75 2.59 -0.36
CA ALA A 26 4.45 2.95 0.14
C ALA A 26 4.19 2.33 1.52
N GLN A 27 3.30 2.95 2.28
CA GLN A 27 2.78 2.43 3.54
C GLN A 27 1.26 2.36 3.47
N PHE A 28 0.71 1.30 4.01
CA PHE A 28 -0.73 1.15 4.18
C PHE A 28 -1.07 1.09 5.67
N VAL A 29 -1.99 1.93 6.12
CA VAL A 29 -2.43 2.01 7.52
C VAL A 29 -3.89 1.59 7.61
N LEU A 30 -4.15 0.47 8.28
CA LEU A 30 -5.50 0.05 8.64
C LEU A 30 -5.87 0.64 9.99
N VAL A 31 -6.95 1.41 10.05
CA VAL A 31 -7.50 1.97 11.28
C VAL A 31 -8.83 1.28 11.60
N ASN A 32 -8.88 0.56 12.69
CA ASN A 32 -10.11 -0.11 13.11
C ASN A 32 -10.94 0.82 14.03
N ALA A 33 -11.90 1.51 13.45
CA ALA A 33 -12.89 2.32 14.19
C ALA A 33 -14.29 1.67 14.21
N SER A 34 -14.36 0.34 13.94
CA SER A 34 -15.63 -0.37 13.74
C SER A 34 -16.37 -0.74 15.01
N GLY A 35 -15.74 -0.67 16.18
CA GLY A 35 -16.31 -1.13 17.44
C GLY A 35 -16.15 -2.64 17.68
N VAL A 36 -15.63 -3.39 16.70
CA VAL A 36 -15.39 -4.83 16.82
C VAL A 36 -13.93 -5.16 16.51
N THR A 37 -13.49 -6.39 16.79
CA THR A 37 -12.15 -6.86 16.48
C THR A 37 -12.11 -7.39 15.04
N LEU A 38 -11.08 -7.03 14.26
CA LEU A 38 -10.80 -7.57 12.93
C LEU A 38 -9.79 -8.71 13.06
N TYR A 39 -10.00 -9.81 12.35
CA TYR A 39 -9.22 -11.03 12.55
C TYR A 39 -8.05 -11.17 11.56
N GLU A 40 -8.26 -10.79 10.31
CA GLU A 40 -7.27 -11.00 9.27
C GLU A 40 -7.23 -9.80 8.32
N LEU A 41 -6.05 -9.52 7.76
CA LEU A 41 -5.81 -8.49 6.76
C LEU A 41 -4.97 -9.08 5.62
N TYR A 42 -5.47 -8.94 4.42
CA TYR A 42 -4.77 -9.39 3.21
C TYR A 42 -4.58 -8.24 2.25
N ILE A 43 -3.50 -8.31 1.48
CA ILE A 43 -3.18 -7.37 0.40
C ILE A 43 -2.67 -8.15 -0.80
N ALA A 44 -3.14 -7.79 -1.99
CA ALA A 44 -2.76 -8.43 -3.23
C ALA A 44 -2.63 -7.40 -4.35
N PRO A 45 -1.78 -7.61 -5.35
CA PRO A 45 -1.80 -6.79 -6.56
C PRO A 45 -3.18 -6.83 -7.21
N CYS A 46 -3.62 -5.69 -7.79
CA CYS A 46 -4.94 -5.56 -8.40
C CYS A 46 -5.28 -6.72 -9.32
N GLY A 47 -6.45 -7.34 -9.09
CA GLY A 47 -7.00 -8.41 -9.92
C GLY A 47 -6.28 -9.75 -9.82
N SER A 48 -5.24 -9.88 -8.98
CA SER A 48 -4.47 -11.14 -8.90
C SER A 48 -5.22 -12.27 -8.20
N GLN A 49 -6.13 -11.97 -7.28
CA GLN A 49 -6.85 -12.92 -6.41
C GLN A 49 -5.94 -13.83 -5.55
N HIS A 50 -4.63 -13.63 -5.59
CA HIS A 50 -3.66 -14.34 -4.76
C HIS A 50 -3.36 -13.50 -3.53
N TRP A 51 -4.12 -13.70 -2.47
CA TRP A 51 -4.11 -12.84 -1.29
C TRP A 51 -2.84 -12.95 -0.42
N GLY A 52 -2.03 -13.96 -0.61
CA GLY A 52 -0.84 -14.14 0.22
C GLY A 52 -1.16 -14.41 1.70
N PRO A 53 -0.19 -14.20 2.60
CA PRO A 53 -0.37 -14.44 4.03
C PRO A 53 -1.19 -13.33 4.71
N ASP A 54 -1.83 -13.69 5.85
CA ASP A 54 -2.44 -12.71 6.74
C ASP A 54 -1.38 -11.74 7.29
N GLN A 55 -1.57 -10.45 7.03
CA GLN A 55 -0.65 -9.41 7.47
C GLN A 55 -0.69 -9.17 8.97
N LEU A 56 -1.80 -9.49 9.63
CA LEU A 56 -1.91 -9.42 11.09
C LEU A 56 -1.23 -10.59 11.79
N GLN A 57 -0.82 -11.63 11.04
CA GLN A 57 -0.09 -12.79 11.54
C GLN A 57 -0.78 -13.50 12.71
N GLY A 58 -2.10 -13.57 12.68
CA GLY A 58 -2.91 -14.18 13.75
C GLY A 58 -3.12 -13.30 14.98
N VAL A 59 -2.62 -12.06 14.98
CA VAL A 59 -2.86 -11.08 16.04
C VAL A 59 -4.00 -10.19 15.63
N ALA A 60 -5.20 -10.49 16.17
CA ALA A 60 -6.39 -9.73 15.84
C ALA A 60 -6.27 -8.23 16.19
N LEU A 61 -6.80 -7.37 15.32
CA LEU A 61 -6.78 -5.92 15.49
C LEU A 61 -8.03 -5.45 16.26
N SER A 62 -7.87 -5.14 17.52
CA SER A 62 -8.96 -4.63 18.37
C SER A 62 -9.47 -3.28 17.88
N SER A 63 -10.72 -2.94 18.25
CA SER A 63 -11.29 -1.62 17.99
C SER A 63 -10.42 -0.49 18.56
N SER A 64 -10.42 0.64 17.88
CA SER A 64 -9.60 1.83 18.18
C SER A 64 -8.09 1.62 18.01
N ARG A 65 -7.66 0.52 17.40
CA ARG A 65 -6.28 0.23 17.08
C ARG A 65 -6.00 0.45 15.58
N ARG A 66 -4.71 0.62 15.28
CA ARG A 66 -4.21 0.71 13.90
C ARG A 66 -3.12 -0.30 13.67
N PHE A 67 -3.00 -0.73 12.43
CA PHE A 67 -1.94 -1.59 11.94
C PHE A 67 -1.31 -0.98 10.69
N THR A 68 0.01 -1.05 10.56
CA THR A 68 0.73 -0.47 9.43
C THR A 68 1.49 -1.56 8.70
N ILE A 69 1.30 -1.64 7.38
CA ILE A 69 2.15 -2.41 6.48
C ILE A 69 3.12 -1.42 5.85
N GLY A 70 4.41 -1.61 6.08
CA GLY A 70 5.49 -0.82 5.47
C GLY A 70 6.08 -1.50 4.23
N ASP A 71 7.01 -0.79 3.58
CA ASP A 71 7.84 -1.31 2.48
C ASP A 71 7.05 -1.91 1.30
N ILE A 72 5.85 -1.37 1.03
CA ILE A 72 5.02 -1.78 -0.09
C ILE A 72 5.55 -1.10 -1.36
N GLN A 73 5.72 -1.87 -2.43
CA GLN A 73 6.01 -1.28 -3.73
C GLN A 73 4.83 -0.40 -4.19
N PRO A 74 5.05 0.87 -4.58
CA PRO A 74 3.95 1.71 -5.07
C PRO A 74 3.22 1.04 -6.24
N GLY A 75 1.89 1.06 -6.21
CA GLY A 75 1.10 0.40 -7.24
C GLY A 75 -0.38 0.29 -6.91
N CYS A 76 -1.08 -0.52 -7.70
CA CYS A 76 -2.49 -0.85 -7.50
C CYS A 76 -2.62 -2.15 -6.70
N TYR A 77 -3.44 -2.12 -5.65
CA TYR A 77 -3.66 -3.27 -4.76
C TYR A 77 -5.14 -3.45 -4.45
N ASP A 78 -5.49 -4.70 -4.22
CA ASP A 78 -6.75 -5.08 -3.57
C ASP A 78 -6.44 -5.36 -2.10
N VAL A 79 -7.29 -4.89 -1.20
CA VAL A 79 -7.13 -5.06 0.25
C VAL A 79 -8.39 -5.72 0.82
N LYS A 80 -8.20 -6.74 1.64
CA LYS A 80 -9.28 -7.53 2.23
C LYS A 80 -9.10 -7.64 3.73
N VAL A 81 -10.17 -7.41 4.48
CA VAL A 81 -10.23 -7.71 5.92
C VAL A 81 -11.31 -8.76 6.21
N ILE A 82 -11.06 -9.58 7.21
CA ILE A 82 -12.01 -10.55 7.73
C ILE A 82 -12.61 -10.02 9.03
N THR A 83 -13.93 -9.98 9.07
CA THR A 83 -14.72 -9.50 10.22
C THR A 83 -14.99 -10.63 11.22
N PRO A 84 -15.52 -10.33 12.43
CA PRO A 84 -15.85 -11.35 13.44
C PRO A 84 -16.82 -12.44 12.97
N PHE A 85 -17.62 -12.15 11.95
CA PHE A 85 -18.58 -13.10 11.39
C PHE A 85 -18.05 -13.81 10.14
N TRP A 86 -16.72 -13.76 9.92
CA TRP A 86 -16.05 -14.32 8.75
C TRP A 86 -16.52 -13.73 7.40
N ASN A 87 -17.14 -12.56 7.45
CA ASN A 87 -17.46 -11.81 6.25
C ASN A 87 -16.20 -11.10 5.75
N GLU A 88 -16.06 -11.07 4.44
CA GLU A 88 -14.97 -10.37 3.76
C GLU A 88 -15.39 -8.94 3.44
N CYS A 89 -14.51 -8.01 3.71
CA CYS A 89 -14.62 -6.62 3.29
C CYS A 89 -13.45 -6.30 2.37
N ILE A 90 -13.74 -6.03 1.10
CA ILE A 90 -12.71 -5.86 0.06
C ILE A 90 -12.74 -4.45 -0.51
N ILE A 91 -11.57 -3.83 -0.58
CA ILE A 91 -11.31 -2.70 -1.47
C ILE A 91 -10.60 -3.22 -2.71
N ALA A 92 -11.20 -3.02 -3.86
CA ALA A 92 -10.55 -3.31 -5.13
C ALA A 92 -9.94 -2.04 -5.73
N GLY A 93 -8.74 -2.15 -6.25
CA GLY A 93 -8.11 -1.09 -7.03
C GLY A 93 -7.56 0.07 -6.21
N ALA A 94 -7.16 -0.14 -4.96
CA ALA A 94 -6.53 0.89 -4.15
C ALA A 94 -5.15 1.27 -4.71
N THR A 95 -4.92 2.57 -4.98
CA THR A 95 -3.60 3.06 -5.39
C THR A 95 -2.76 3.37 -4.16
N LEU A 96 -1.74 2.56 -3.88
CA LEU A 96 -0.82 2.78 -2.78
C LEU A 96 0.40 3.57 -3.26
N ARG A 97 0.53 4.81 -2.78
CA ARG A 97 1.67 5.71 -3.00
C ARG A 97 1.88 6.54 -1.75
N GLY A 98 3.10 6.56 -1.22
CA GLY A 98 3.35 7.20 0.06
C GLY A 98 2.54 6.52 1.17
N THR A 99 1.95 7.28 2.09
CA THR A 99 1.11 6.72 3.16
C THR A 99 -0.36 6.77 2.77
N THR A 100 -1.00 5.61 2.70
CA THR A 100 -2.44 5.46 2.44
C THR A 100 -3.10 4.86 3.67
N ALA A 101 -4.18 5.48 4.17
CA ALA A 101 -4.92 4.98 5.33
C ALA A 101 -6.32 4.51 4.92
N TRP A 102 -6.75 3.40 5.49
CA TRP A 102 -8.11 2.91 5.41
C TRP A 102 -8.71 2.81 6.81
N THR A 103 -9.81 3.53 7.05
CA THR A 103 -10.53 3.49 8.31
C THR A 103 -11.80 2.65 8.17
N ILE A 104 -11.90 1.59 8.94
CA ILE A 104 -13.09 0.74 9.00
C ILE A 104 -14.03 1.27 10.09
N THR A 105 -15.27 1.56 9.69
CA THR A 105 -16.31 2.07 10.57
C THR A 105 -17.41 1.03 10.81
N PRO A 106 -18.30 1.20 11.83
CA PRO A 106 -19.40 0.27 12.08
C PRO A 106 -20.36 0.12 10.89
N MET A 107 -20.57 1.19 10.12
CA MET A 107 -21.46 1.16 8.95
C MET A 107 -20.95 0.25 7.85
N MET A 108 -19.64 0.17 7.67
CA MET A 108 -19.02 -0.73 6.71
C MET A 108 -19.29 -2.20 7.04
N LEU A 109 -19.19 -2.55 8.31
CA LEU A 109 -19.41 -3.92 8.74
C LEU A 109 -20.89 -4.34 8.61
N GLY A 110 -21.81 -3.39 8.72
CA GLY A 110 -23.23 -3.62 8.43
C GLY A 110 -23.48 -3.96 6.96
N SER A 111 -22.73 -3.34 6.07
CA SER A 111 -22.76 -3.63 4.62
C SER A 111 -22.03 -4.92 4.26
N ALA A 112 -21.02 -5.30 5.03
CA ALA A 112 -20.22 -6.53 4.82
C ALA A 112 -21.03 -7.82 4.97
N VAL A 113 -22.21 -7.75 5.62
CA VAL A 113 -23.16 -8.88 5.66
C VAL A 113 -23.60 -9.31 4.25
N PHE A 114 -23.49 -8.42 3.26
CA PHE A 114 -23.87 -8.66 1.87
C PHE A 114 -22.66 -8.77 0.90
N GLY A 115 -21.44 -8.81 1.41
CA GLY A 115 -20.24 -9.10 0.62
C GLY A 115 -19.54 -7.91 -0.06
N ASP A 116 -20.15 -6.73 -0.07
CA ASP A 116 -19.55 -5.55 -0.69
C ASP A 116 -19.41 -4.40 0.30
N CYS A 117 -18.16 -4.03 0.63
CA CYS A 117 -17.87 -2.76 1.28
C CYS A 117 -17.84 -1.65 0.24
N SER A 118 -18.81 -0.72 0.29
CA SER A 118 -18.75 0.49 -0.53
C SER A 118 -17.77 1.48 0.07
N TYR A 119 -16.96 2.14 -0.76
CA TYR A 119 -15.98 3.12 -0.30
C TYR A 119 -16.04 4.43 -1.08
N THR A 120 -15.63 5.49 -0.40
CA THR A 120 -15.38 6.78 -1.03
C THR A 120 -13.93 7.18 -0.80
N GLU A 121 -13.24 7.56 -1.86
CA GLU A 121 -11.87 8.06 -1.75
C GLU A 121 -11.89 9.52 -1.27
N HIS A 122 -11.29 9.78 -0.11
CA HIS A 122 -11.06 11.14 0.38
C HIS A 122 -9.59 11.52 0.24
N TYR A 123 -9.33 12.59 -0.52
CA TYR A 123 -8.01 13.20 -0.58
C TYR A 123 -7.84 14.17 0.58
N VAL A 124 -6.94 13.87 1.48
CA VAL A 124 -6.54 14.82 2.52
C VAL A 124 -5.33 15.60 2.01
N SER A 125 -5.44 16.92 2.02
CA SER A 125 -4.36 17.84 1.65
C SER A 125 -3.09 17.53 2.44
N ALA A 126 -2.03 17.13 1.77
CA ALA A 126 -0.67 16.80 2.17
C ALA A 126 -0.21 15.40 1.75
N GLY A 127 -0.67 14.90 0.59
CA GLY A 127 -0.21 13.61 0.04
C GLY A 127 -0.70 12.37 0.77
N ARG A 128 -1.61 12.53 1.71
CA ARG A 128 -2.27 11.44 2.42
C ARG A 128 -3.61 11.16 1.76
N ARG A 129 -3.84 9.92 1.30
CA ARG A 129 -5.16 9.46 0.87
C ARG A 129 -5.78 8.70 2.02
N GLU A 130 -6.90 9.16 2.51
CA GLU A 130 -7.71 8.43 3.47
C GLU A 130 -8.91 7.84 2.75
N TRP A 131 -9.06 6.54 2.87
CA TRP A 131 -10.22 5.82 2.38
C TRP A 131 -11.21 5.71 3.54
N THR A 132 -12.30 6.43 3.44
CA THR A 132 -13.38 6.32 4.43
C THR A 132 -14.56 5.61 3.80
N TRP A 133 -15.12 4.69 4.55
CA TRP A 133 -16.28 3.91 4.20
C TRP A 133 -17.51 4.49 4.90
N TRP A 134 -18.55 4.60 4.18
CA TRP A 134 -19.85 5.04 4.71
C TRP A 134 -20.77 3.85 4.92
#